data_40101ea53df55d8aafcdda1d44fd3191
#
_entry.id   40101ea53df55d8aafcdda1d44fd3191
#
_cell.length_a   1.000
_cell.length_b   1.000
_cell.length_c   1.000
_cell.angle_alpha   90.00
_cell.angle_beta   90.00
_cell.angle_gamma   90.00
#
_symmetry.space_group_name_H-M   'P 1'
#
loop_
_entity.id
_entity.type
_entity.pdbx_description
1 polymer ?
#
loop_
_entity_poly.entity_id
_entity_poly.type
_entity_poly.pdbx_seq_one_letter_code
_entity_poly.pdbx_strand_id
1 'polypeptide(L)'
;MERGLDPMTTNLVVADKRRTDKTICLAVTPSLKAYGISGRARLFEVVQKVKEVNLRRQRQAPGRRFTGASWHDRSVQENPSLALDYLVVPPRMAHYIDWSTRIYSVYLKYIAPEDIFPYSIDEVFIDLTHYLDTYKMTARELTQTILLDILRTTGITAAAGMGSNLYLAKVAMDIVSKHIRADRHGVRIAKLTEESYRRLLWAHRPLTDFWRVGKGYAGKLEANGLYTMGDIARCSIGKPTDYHNEELLYKLFGVNAEILIDHAWGWEPCTIADVKAYKPENKSIVSGQVLQSPYDFDKARLVVREMADALALDLVDKRLVTNQLVLTVGYDRENLDDPGRRQNYHGPVTTDRYGRSVPKHAVGTENFTYTSSANDLQKAAATLYDRIVDKNLLIRRLSISANKLLDEAEAPNGHEAEQMDLFTDYSVREQQEQAGEAAHARERKLQEAMLGIKKRYGKNAILKGMNLEDGATAKERNQTIGGHQA
;
A
#
# COMPACT_ATOMS: atom_id res chain seq x y z
N MET A 1 9.20 12.43 -20.57
CA MET A 1 9.11 13.90 -20.74
C MET A 1 10.45 14.60 -20.47
N GLU A 2 11.00 14.61 -19.26
CA GLU A 2 12.30 15.27 -18.97
C GLU A 2 13.47 14.84 -19.89
N ARG A 3 13.46 13.61 -20.39
CA ARG A 3 14.45 13.06 -21.32
C ARG A 3 14.04 13.13 -22.78
N GLY A 4 12.96 13.82 -23.11
CA GLY A 4 12.40 13.87 -24.48
C GLY A 4 11.85 12.54 -24.99
N LEU A 5 11.62 11.55 -24.12
CA LEU A 5 11.10 10.25 -24.50
C LEU A 5 9.56 10.25 -24.47
N ASP A 6 8.94 9.70 -25.51
CA ASP A 6 7.50 9.49 -25.56
C ASP A 6 7.13 8.20 -24.80
N PRO A 7 6.31 8.29 -23.72
CA PRO A 7 5.90 7.14 -22.93
C PRO A 7 5.05 6.13 -23.71
N MET A 8 4.46 6.53 -24.85
CA MET A 8 3.64 5.65 -25.69
C MET A 8 4.45 4.74 -26.60
N THR A 9 5.69 5.13 -26.90
CA THR A 9 6.59 4.39 -27.81
C THR A 9 7.89 3.92 -27.14
N THR A 10 8.10 4.26 -25.88
CA THR A 10 9.28 3.84 -25.11
C THR A 10 8.94 2.66 -24.21
N ASN A 11 9.63 1.55 -24.37
CA ASN A 11 9.55 0.40 -23.45
C ASN A 11 10.32 0.72 -22.17
N LEU A 12 9.59 0.93 -21.06
CA LEU A 12 10.20 1.37 -19.80
C LEU A 12 9.45 0.81 -18.59
N VAL A 13 10.19 0.50 -17.55
CA VAL A 13 9.66 0.21 -16.21
C VAL A 13 10.28 1.14 -15.17
N VAL A 14 9.48 1.51 -14.16
CA VAL A 14 9.96 2.23 -12.98
C VAL A 14 10.20 1.23 -11.86
N ALA A 15 11.46 0.93 -11.57
CA ALA A 15 11.86 -0.03 -10.54
C ALA A 15 13.23 0.30 -9.97
N ASP A 16 13.46 0.02 -8.68
CA ASP A 16 14.77 0.20 -8.05
C ASP A 16 15.65 -1.05 -8.26
N LYS A 17 16.56 -1.02 -9.22
CA LYS A 17 17.53 -2.09 -9.49
C LYS A 17 18.52 -2.36 -8.35
N ARG A 18 18.72 -1.41 -7.43
CA ARG A 18 19.62 -1.58 -6.28
C ARG A 18 19.03 -2.52 -5.23
N ARG A 19 17.72 -2.75 -5.29
CA ARG A 19 17.03 -3.78 -4.50
C ARG A 19 17.17 -5.13 -5.22
N THR A 20 16.40 -6.10 -4.80
CA THR A 20 16.40 -7.43 -5.42
C THR A 20 15.54 -7.46 -6.68
N ASP A 21 15.72 -8.44 -7.55
CA ASP A 21 14.87 -8.71 -8.73
C ASP A 21 13.39 -8.89 -8.37
N LYS A 22 13.08 -9.08 -7.07
CA LYS A 22 11.72 -9.20 -6.56
C LYS A 22 11.06 -7.85 -6.31
N THR A 23 11.75 -6.73 -6.59
CA THR A 23 11.17 -5.39 -6.48
C THR A 23 9.95 -5.25 -7.39
N ILE A 24 8.91 -4.56 -6.92
CA ILE A 24 7.71 -4.28 -7.71
C ILE A 24 8.01 -3.09 -8.62
N CYS A 25 7.66 -3.20 -9.89
CA CYS A 25 7.63 -2.07 -10.80
C CYS A 25 6.46 -1.15 -10.41
N LEU A 26 6.75 0.11 -10.10
CA LEU A 26 5.73 1.10 -9.80
C LEU A 26 4.93 1.48 -11.04
N ALA A 27 5.57 1.48 -12.20
CA ALA A 27 4.93 1.73 -13.48
C ALA A 27 5.58 0.90 -14.59
N VAL A 28 4.78 0.58 -15.59
CA VAL A 28 5.17 -0.07 -16.85
C VAL A 28 4.50 0.72 -17.97
N THR A 29 5.26 1.10 -19.00
CA THR A 29 4.72 1.87 -20.14
C THR A 29 3.66 1.10 -20.93
N PRO A 30 2.72 1.80 -21.59
CA PRO A 30 1.69 1.16 -22.42
C PRO A 30 2.27 0.24 -23.50
N SER A 31 3.35 0.67 -24.18
CA SER A 31 4.04 -0.14 -25.18
C SER A 31 4.53 -1.48 -24.61
N LEU A 32 5.16 -1.44 -23.43
CA LEU A 32 5.66 -2.66 -22.79
C LEU A 32 4.54 -3.54 -22.23
N LYS A 33 3.42 -2.95 -21.78
CA LYS A 33 2.20 -3.70 -21.39
C LYS A 33 1.60 -4.48 -22.55
N ALA A 34 1.70 -3.98 -23.79
CA ALA A 34 1.20 -4.65 -24.99
C ALA A 34 1.85 -6.03 -25.22
N TYR A 35 3.06 -6.25 -24.69
CA TYR A 35 3.73 -7.55 -24.69
C TYR A 35 3.25 -8.50 -23.57
N GLY A 36 2.20 -8.15 -22.82
CA GLY A 36 1.63 -8.97 -21.76
C GLY A 36 2.31 -8.82 -20.41
N ILE A 37 3.02 -7.70 -20.16
CA ILE A 37 3.64 -7.38 -18.88
C ILE A 37 2.62 -6.62 -18.02
N SER A 38 2.38 -7.10 -16.80
CA SER A 38 1.46 -6.45 -15.85
C SER A 38 1.94 -5.06 -15.43
N GLY A 39 1.04 -4.13 -15.18
CA GLY A 39 1.36 -2.77 -14.71
C GLY A 39 2.10 -2.72 -13.37
N ARG A 40 1.98 -3.75 -12.54
CA ARG A 40 2.67 -3.91 -11.25
C ARG A 40 3.47 -5.21 -11.19
N ALA A 41 4.04 -5.63 -12.32
CA ALA A 41 4.91 -6.80 -12.38
C ALA A 41 6.12 -6.62 -11.46
N ARG A 42 6.66 -7.73 -10.96
CA ARG A 42 7.99 -7.71 -10.35
C ARG A 42 9.06 -7.68 -11.43
N LEU A 43 10.22 -7.12 -11.11
CA LEU A 43 11.27 -6.95 -12.10
C LEU A 43 11.69 -8.27 -12.74
N PHE A 44 11.77 -9.37 -11.96
CA PHE A 44 12.07 -10.70 -12.52
C PHE A 44 10.99 -11.21 -13.50
N GLU A 45 9.71 -10.88 -13.28
CA GLU A 45 8.61 -11.24 -14.19
C GLU A 45 8.75 -10.48 -15.52
N VAL A 46 9.17 -9.20 -15.45
CA VAL A 46 9.50 -8.42 -16.65
C VAL A 46 10.63 -9.08 -17.44
N VAL A 47 11.72 -9.45 -16.76
CA VAL A 47 12.87 -10.15 -17.38
C VAL A 47 12.44 -11.44 -18.07
N GLN A 48 11.65 -12.28 -17.36
CA GLN A 48 11.14 -13.54 -17.92
C GLN A 48 10.25 -13.31 -19.14
N LYS A 49 9.34 -12.34 -19.06
CA LYS A 49 8.41 -12.04 -20.16
C LYS A 49 9.12 -11.49 -21.38
N VAL A 50 10.07 -10.59 -21.20
CA VAL A 50 10.90 -10.06 -22.30
C VAL A 50 11.72 -11.19 -22.95
N LYS A 51 12.29 -12.12 -22.16
CA LYS A 51 12.97 -13.30 -22.69
C LYS A 51 12.03 -14.18 -23.53
N GLU A 52 10.81 -14.44 -23.03
CA GLU A 52 9.78 -15.21 -23.76
C GLU A 52 9.43 -14.52 -25.09
N VAL A 53 9.18 -13.22 -25.08
CA VAL A 53 8.89 -12.44 -26.29
C VAL A 53 10.06 -12.53 -27.27
N ASN A 54 11.28 -12.38 -26.80
CA ASN A 54 12.48 -12.45 -27.65
C ASN A 54 12.70 -13.84 -28.25
N LEU A 55 12.39 -14.91 -27.53
CA LEU A 55 12.43 -16.27 -28.10
C LEU A 55 11.44 -16.44 -29.26
N ARG A 56 10.24 -15.83 -29.17
CA ARG A 56 9.25 -15.86 -30.28
C ARG A 56 9.74 -15.00 -31.46
N ARG A 57 10.24 -13.80 -31.19
CA ARG A 57 10.75 -12.88 -32.21
C ARG A 57 11.97 -13.45 -32.95
N GLN A 58 12.87 -14.12 -32.23
CA GLN A 58 14.06 -14.75 -32.82
C GLN A 58 13.71 -15.80 -33.89
N ARG A 59 12.59 -16.52 -33.70
CA ARG A 59 12.10 -17.49 -34.71
C ARG A 59 11.67 -16.80 -36.02
N GLN A 60 11.26 -15.54 -35.95
CA GLN A 60 10.80 -14.72 -37.06
C GLN A 60 11.92 -13.86 -37.66
N ALA A 61 13.02 -13.68 -36.97
CA ALA A 61 14.16 -12.88 -37.41
C ALA A 61 14.87 -13.55 -38.60
N PRO A 62 15.37 -12.78 -39.58
CA PRO A 62 16.21 -13.28 -40.66
C PRO A 62 17.41 -14.07 -40.11
N GLY A 63 17.60 -15.30 -40.62
CA GLY A 63 18.66 -16.19 -40.11
C GLY A 63 18.52 -16.60 -38.64
N ARG A 64 17.36 -16.37 -38.02
CA ARG A 64 17.06 -16.66 -36.58
C ARG A 64 18.06 -16.00 -35.61
N ARG A 65 18.60 -14.85 -35.97
CA ARG A 65 19.56 -14.08 -35.19
C ARG A 65 19.15 -12.62 -35.14
N PHE A 66 19.32 -12.00 -33.95
CA PHE A 66 19.15 -10.57 -33.82
C PHE A 66 20.44 -9.86 -34.24
N THR A 67 20.30 -8.71 -34.88
CA THR A 67 21.39 -7.79 -35.25
C THR A 67 21.61 -6.69 -34.21
N GLY A 68 20.67 -6.55 -33.26
CA GLY A 68 20.69 -5.57 -32.16
C GLY A 68 19.47 -5.69 -31.26
N ALA A 69 19.30 -4.71 -30.39
CA ALA A 69 18.15 -4.57 -29.50
C ALA A 69 17.66 -3.12 -29.47
N SER A 70 16.38 -2.90 -29.20
CA SER A 70 15.83 -1.55 -29.05
C SER A 70 14.78 -1.48 -27.95
N TRP A 71 14.82 -0.42 -27.15
CA TRP A 71 13.78 -0.05 -26.20
C TRP A 71 12.70 0.84 -26.84
N HIS A 72 12.88 1.29 -28.10
CA HIS A 72 11.89 2.05 -28.85
C HIS A 72 10.93 1.08 -29.54
N ASP A 73 9.69 1.05 -29.09
CA ASP A 73 8.71 0.04 -29.49
C ASP A 73 8.45 0.03 -30.99
N ARG A 74 8.29 1.18 -31.64
CA ARG A 74 8.06 1.28 -33.07
C ARG A 74 9.21 0.62 -33.86
N SER A 75 10.45 0.87 -33.46
CA SER A 75 11.63 0.25 -34.09
C SER A 75 11.62 -1.27 -33.96
N VAL A 76 11.18 -1.77 -32.77
CA VAL A 76 11.03 -3.21 -32.53
C VAL A 76 9.94 -3.81 -33.41
N GLN A 77 8.82 -3.11 -33.58
CA GLN A 77 7.69 -3.60 -34.41
C GLN A 77 8.03 -3.59 -35.91
N GLU A 78 8.72 -2.55 -36.37
CA GLU A 78 9.09 -2.39 -37.80
C GLU A 78 10.28 -3.28 -38.23
N ASN A 79 11.17 -3.67 -37.30
CA ASN A 79 12.35 -4.47 -37.62
C ASN A 79 12.38 -5.80 -36.82
N PRO A 80 12.07 -6.92 -37.46
CA PRO A 80 12.11 -8.25 -36.83
C PRO A 80 13.52 -8.69 -36.41
N SER A 81 14.59 -8.07 -36.93
CA SER A 81 15.98 -8.36 -36.54
C SER A 81 16.39 -7.72 -35.22
N LEU A 82 15.53 -6.89 -34.60
CA LEU A 82 15.81 -6.29 -33.30
C LEU A 82 15.17 -7.09 -32.15
N ALA A 83 15.94 -7.35 -31.11
CA ALA A 83 15.41 -7.85 -29.85
C ALA A 83 14.64 -6.75 -29.14
N LEU A 84 13.57 -7.12 -28.43
CA LEU A 84 12.89 -6.25 -27.49
C LEU A 84 13.82 -5.97 -26.30
N ASP A 85 14.07 -4.70 -26.03
CA ASP A 85 14.74 -4.21 -24.83
C ASP A 85 13.88 -3.19 -24.11
N TYR A 86 14.25 -2.80 -22.90
CA TYR A 86 13.52 -1.82 -22.11
C TYR A 86 14.42 -1.06 -21.14
N LEU A 87 14.03 0.16 -20.83
CA LEU A 87 14.69 0.99 -19.83
C LEU A 87 14.17 0.67 -18.42
N VAL A 88 15.07 0.61 -17.45
CA VAL A 88 14.71 0.58 -16.03
C VAL A 88 15.18 1.88 -15.39
N VAL A 89 14.23 2.64 -14.85
CA VAL A 89 14.50 3.90 -14.16
C VAL A 89 14.13 3.79 -12.68
N PRO A 90 14.93 4.39 -11.78
CA PRO A 90 14.61 4.38 -10.37
C PRO A 90 13.35 5.22 -10.09
N PRO A 91 12.55 4.86 -9.07
CA PRO A 91 11.45 5.68 -8.60
C PRO A 91 11.95 6.98 -7.97
N ARG A 92 11.12 8.03 -8.03
CA ARG A 92 11.35 9.34 -7.40
C ARG A 92 10.07 9.77 -6.69
N MET A 93 9.84 9.20 -5.51
CA MET A 93 8.55 9.35 -4.81
C MET A 93 8.23 10.80 -4.45
N ALA A 94 9.21 11.57 -3.98
CA ALA A 94 9.01 12.99 -3.68
C ALA A 94 8.56 13.79 -4.92
N HIS A 95 9.17 13.50 -6.07
CA HIS A 95 8.79 14.10 -7.35
C HIS A 95 7.35 13.73 -7.76
N TYR A 96 6.92 12.48 -7.54
CA TYR A 96 5.54 12.07 -7.86
C TYR A 96 4.53 12.74 -6.94
N ILE A 97 4.86 12.93 -5.66
CA ILE A 97 4.02 13.67 -4.71
C ILE A 97 3.89 15.15 -5.14
N ASP A 98 4.99 15.79 -5.55
CA ASP A 98 4.96 17.16 -6.05
C ASP A 98 4.03 17.31 -7.27
N TRP A 99 4.14 16.42 -8.25
CA TRP A 99 3.25 16.42 -9.40
C TRP A 99 1.78 16.14 -9.05
N SER A 100 1.55 15.20 -8.12
CA SER A 100 0.19 14.94 -7.59
C SER A 100 -0.41 16.20 -6.94
N THR A 101 0.38 16.93 -6.15
CA THR A 101 -0.03 18.18 -5.51
C THR A 101 -0.34 19.28 -6.55
N ARG A 102 0.45 19.37 -7.62
CA ARG A 102 0.17 20.30 -8.73
C ARG A 102 -1.13 19.97 -9.44
N ILE A 103 -1.40 18.69 -9.69
CA ILE A 103 -2.67 18.23 -10.26
C ILE A 103 -3.82 18.53 -9.31
N TYR A 104 -3.66 18.30 -8.03
CA TYR A 104 -4.68 18.65 -7.02
C TYR A 104 -5.00 20.15 -7.03
N SER A 105 -4.01 21.02 -7.22
CA SER A 105 -4.21 22.47 -7.36
C SER A 105 -5.02 22.82 -8.60
N VAL A 106 -5.03 22.00 -9.66
CA VAL A 106 -5.92 22.20 -10.81
C VAL A 106 -7.36 21.88 -10.45
N TYR A 107 -7.62 20.81 -9.68
CA TYR A 107 -8.98 20.51 -9.22
C TYR A 107 -9.57 21.66 -8.39
N LEU A 108 -8.77 22.27 -7.53
CA LEU A 108 -9.20 23.39 -6.67
C LEU A 108 -9.61 24.66 -7.44
N LYS A 109 -9.28 24.78 -8.73
CA LYS A 109 -9.79 25.88 -9.57
C LYS A 109 -11.28 25.74 -9.88
N TYR A 110 -11.80 24.52 -9.82
CA TYR A 110 -13.16 24.18 -10.25
C TYR A 110 -14.05 23.70 -9.13
N ILE A 111 -13.49 23.03 -8.13
CA ILE A 111 -14.21 22.27 -7.12
C ILE A 111 -13.66 22.62 -5.75
N ALA A 112 -14.54 22.83 -4.77
CA ALA A 112 -14.16 23.08 -3.40
C ALA A 112 -13.51 21.85 -2.74
N PRO A 113 -12.57 22.02 -1.79
CA PRO A 113 -11.87 20.91 -1.15
C PRO A 113 -12.82 19.90 -0.49
N GLU A 114 -14.00 20.34 -0.04
CA GLU A 114 -15.01 19.52 0.63
C GLU A 114 -15.52 18.41 -0.28
N ASP A 115 -15.61 18.65 -1.58
CA ASP A 115 -16.15 17.75 -2.58
C ASP A 115 -15.06 16.98 -3.34
N ILE A 116 -13.80 17.07 -2.86
CA ILE A 116 -12.65 16.33 -3.40
C ILE A 116 -12.12 15.36 -2.35
N PHE A 117 -12.00 14.08 -2.70
CA PHE A 117 -11.35 13.06 -1.86
C PHE A 117 -10.17 12.43 -2.59
N PRO A 118 -8.91 12.76 -2.21
CA PRO A 118 -7.71 12.07 -2.72
C PRO A 118 -7.71 10.61 -2.25
N TYR A 119 -7.98 9.70 -3.17
CA TYR A 119 -8.02 8.25 -2.88
C TYR A 119 -6.61 7.65 -2.83
N SER A 120 -5.74 8.12 -3.71
CA SER A 120 -4.32 7.75 -3.75
C SER A 120 -3.47 8.90 -4.29
N ILE A 121 -2.18 8.67 -4.51
CA ILE A 121 -1.27 9.66 -5.10
C ILE A 121 -1.66 10.04 -6.54
N ASP A 122 -2.37 9.17 -7.26
CA ASP A 122 -2.70 9.29 -8.68
C ASP A 122 -4.22 9.19 -8.97
N GLU A 123 -5.03 9.04 -7.94
CA GLU A 123 -6.48 8.90 -8.07
C GLU A 123 -7.24 9.80 -7.10
N VAL A 124 -8.33 10.39 -7.57
CA VAL A 124 -9.19 11.29 -6.79
C VAL A 124 -10.66 11.00 -7.10
N PHE A 125 -11.51 11.08 -6.09
CA PHE A 125 -12.95 11.19 -6.26
C PHE A 125 -13.37 12.65 -6.15
N ILE A 126 -14.29 13.07 -7.00
CA ILE A 126 -14.81 14.42 -7.05
C ILE A 126 -16.33 14.35 -7.18
N ASP A 127 -17.07 15.04 -6.31
CA ASP A 127 -18.50 15.24 -6.49
C ASP A 127 -18.74 16.51 -7.32
N LEU A 128 -19.37 16.34 -8.47
CA LEU A 128 -19.68 17.42 -9.42
C LEU A 128 -21.10 17.94 -9.27
N THR A 129 -21.94 17.33 -8.42
CA THR A 129 -23.40 17.54 -8.39
C THR A 129 -23.77 19.02 -8.25
N HIS A 130 -23.17 19.72 -7.29
CA HIS A 130 -23.49 21.12 -6.99
C HIS A 130 -22.84 22.16 -7.95
N TYR A 131 -21.98 21.69 -8.85
CA TYR A 131 -21.20 22.57 -9.74
C TYR A 131 -21.80 22.67 -11.15
N LEU A 132 -22.67 21.73 -11.54
CA LEU A 132 -23.19 21.65 -12.90
C LEU A 132 -24.01 22.88 -13.27
N ASP A 133 -24.86 23.33 -12.36
CA ASP A 133 -25.69 24.53 -12.57
C ASP A 133 -24.86 25.81 -12.57
N THR A 134 -23.84 25.87 -11.72
CA THR A 134 -22.92 27.03 -11.62
C THR A 134 -22.13 27.23 -12.90
N TYR A 135 -21.57 26.12 -13.44
CA TYR A 135 -20.81 26.16 -14.68
C TYR A 135 -21.68 26.09 -15.94
N LYS A 136 -22.99 25.82 -15.82
CA LYS A 136 -23.91 25.56 -16.94
C LYS A 136 -23.35 24.52 -17.91
N MET A 137 -22.78 23.45 -17.36
CA MET A 137 -22.14 22.36 -18.08
C MET A 137 -22.75 21.04 -17.65
N THR A 138 -22.76 20.08 -18.57
CA THR A 138 -22.98 18.68 -18.18
C THR A 138 -21.79 18.16 -17.40
N ALA A 139 -22.00 17.10 -16.60
CA ALA A 139 -20.92 16.48 -15.83
C ALA A 139 -19.77 16.01 -16.74
N ARG A 140 -20.07 15.56 -17.99
CA ARG A 140 -19.06 15.18 -18.96
C ARG A 140 -18.22 16.37 -19.44
N GLU A 141 -18.85 17.48 -19.75
CA GLU A 141 -18.16 18.69 -20.21
C GLU A 141 -17.27 19.28 -19.11
N LEU A 142 -17.76 19.35 -17.87
CA LEU A 142 -16.96 19.82 -16.74
C LEU A 142 -15.76 18.88 -16.48
N THR A 143 -15.99 17.55 -16.48
CA THR A 143 -14.90 16.57 -16.35
C THR A 143 -13.88 16.75 -17.46
N GLN A 144 -14.29 16.88 -18.71
CA GLN A 144 -13.40 17.09 -19.85
C GLN A 144 -12.60 18.39 -19.70
N THR A 145 -13.22 19.47 -19.26
CA THR A 145 -12.57 20.76 -19.02
C THR A 145 -11.45 20.62 -17.97
N ILE A 146 -11.73 19.94 -16.86
CA ILE A 146 -10.74 19.68 -15.81
C ILE A 146 -9.58 18.84 -16.35
N LEU A 147 -9.85 17.75 -17.07
CA LEU A 147 -8.81 16.88 -17.63
C LEU A 147 -7.93 17.60 -18.67
N LEU A 148 -8.51 18.47 -19.49
CA LEU A 148 -7.76 19.28 -20.44
C LEU A 148 -6.91 20.34 -19.73
N ASP A 149 -7.37 20.93 -18.63
CA ASP A 149 -6.56 21.86 -17.84
C ASP A 149 -5.38 21.14 -17.18
N ILE A 150 -5.58 19.92 -16.66
CA ILE A 150 -4.48 19.09 -16.16
C ILE A 150 -3.45 18.84 -17.28
N LEU A 151 -3.89 18.45 -18.46
CA LEU A 151 -3.01 18.21 -19.59
C LEU A 151 -2.22 19.46 -19.98
N ARG A 152 -2.87 20.62 -20.06
CA ARG A 152 -2.24 21.90 -20.40
C ARG A 152 -1.23 22.35 -19.35
N THR A 153 -1.58 22.16 -18.05
CA THR A 153 -0.77 22.62 -16.92
C THR A 153 0.42 21.71 -16.64
N THR A 154 0.27 20.41 -16.86
CA THR A 154 1.25 19.40 -16.42
C THR A 154 1.83 18.56 -17.55
N GLY A 155 1.21 18.55 -18.72
CA GLY A 155 1.53 17.63 -19.82
C GLY A 155 1.14 16.17 -19.54
N ILE A 156 0.45 15.89 -18.42
CA ILE A 156 0.03 14.53 -18.03
C ILE A 156 -1.40 14.30 -18.51
N THR A 157 -1.60 13.17 -19.20
CA THR A 157 -2.93 12.71 -19.59
C THR A 157 -3.61 12.00 -18.42
N ALA A 158 -4.92 12.19 -18.28
CA ALA A 158 -5.72 11.49 -17.29
C ALA A 158 -6.98 10.91 -17.93
N ALA A 159 -7.56 9.90 -17.29
CA ALA A 159 -8.85 9.30 -17.64
C ALA A 159 -9.83 9.51 -16.49
N ALA A 160 -11.14 9.49 -16.77
CA ALA A 160 -12.15 9.60 -15.75
C ALA A 160 -13.22 8.49 -15.90
N GLY A 161 -13.74 8.07 -14.75
CA GLY A 161 -14.96 7.30 -14.62
C GLY A 161 -16.04 8.16 -13.96
N MET A 162 -17.23 8.13 -14.50
CA MET A 162 -18.40 8.85 -14.01
C MET A 162 -19.47 7.85 -13.57
N GLY A 163 -20.10 8.09 -12.45
CA GLY A 163 -21.20 7.30 -11.92
C GLY A 163 -22.08 8.10 -11.00
N SER A 164 -23.26 7.58 -10.66
CA SER A 164 -24.17 8.16 -9.68
C SER A 164 -23.69 7.98 -8.22
N ASN A 165 -22.67 7.16 -8.00
CA ASN A 165 -22.06 6.90 -6.70
C ASN A 165 -20.56 6.58 -6.87
N LEU A 166 -19.83 6.48 -5.75
CA LEU A 166 -18.37 6.24 -5.72
C LEU A 166 -18.00 4.91 -6.38
N TYR A 167 -18.79 3.86 -6.18
CA TYR A 167 -18.54 2.54 -6.76
C TYR A 167 -18.63 2.56 -8.29
N LEU A 168 -19.72 3.08 -8.83
CA LEU A 168 -19.92 3.15 -10.29
C LEU A 168 -18.87 4.05 -10.96
N ALA A 169 -18.51 5.17 -10.33
CA ALA A 169 -17.44 6.04 -10.84
C ALA A 169 -16.10 5.30 -10.89
N LYS A 170 -15.75 4.58 -9.81
CA LYS A 170 -14.49 3.80 -9.74
C LYS A 170 -14.47 2.65 -10.77
N VAL A 171 -15.54 1.89 -10.88
CA VAL A 171 -15.65 0.76 -11.83
C VAL A 171 -15.67 1.26 -13.29
N ALA A 172 -16.33 2.40 -13.56
CA ALA A 172 -16.27 3.03 -14.87
C ALA A 172 -14.84 3.40 -15.25
N MET A 173 -14.05 3.93 -14.30
CA MET A 173 -12.65 4.28 -14.49
C MET A 173 -11.77 3.02 -14.66
N ASP A 174 -11.90 2.04 -13.79
CA ASP A 174 -10.99 0.89 -13.74
C ASP A 174 -11.22 -0.12 -14.88
N ILE A 175 -12.47 -0.33 -15.27
CA ILE A 175 -12.83 -1.35 -16.27
C ILE A 175 -13.17 -0.68 -17.61
N VAL A 176 -14.17 0.20 -17.63
CA VAL A 176 -14.73 0.69 -18.90
C VAL A 176 -13.78 1.65 -19.60
N SER A 177 -13.17 2.61 -18.87
CA SER A 177 -12.30 3.64 -19.48
C SER A 177 -11.09 3.05 -20.20
N LYS A 178 -10.61 1.88 -19.77
CA LYS A 178 -9.46 1.19 -20.39
C LYS A 178 -9.79 0.62 -21.78
N HIS A 179 -11.06 0.36 -22.08
CA HIS A 179 -11.52 -0.28 -23.30
C HIS A 179 -12.16 0.68 -24.29
N ILE A 180 -12.41 1.93 -23.89
CA ILE A 180 -12.95 2.95 -24.81
C ILE A 180 -11.82 3.69 -25.52
N ARG A 181 -12.12 4.14 -26.75
CA ARG A 181 -11.21 5.02 -27.49
C ARG A 181 -11.17 6.41 -26.85
N ALA A 182 -9.98 7.02 -26.88
CA ALA A 182 -9.86 8.44 -26.55
C ALA A 182 -10.72 9.27 -27.51
N ASP A 183 -11.28 10.36 -27.00
CA ASP A 183 -11.99 11.34 -27.83
C ASP A 183 -11.01 12.15 -28.72
N ARG A 184 -11.55 13.10 -29.50
CA ARG A 184 -10.75 13.99 -30.36
C ARG A 184 -9.68 14.81 -29.62
N HIS A 185 -9.81 14.93 -28.31
CA HIS A 185 -8.85 15.65 -27.44
C HIS A 185 -7.89 14.71 -26.71
N GLY A 186 -7.92 13.41 -27.00
CA GLY A 186 -7.07 12.41 -26.36
C GLY A 186 -7.56 11.97 -24.97
N VAL A 187 -8.77 12.37 -24.56
CA VAL A 187 -9.34 12.09 -23.23
C VAL A 187 -10.24 10.86 -23.26
N ARG A 188 -10.19 10.06 -22.19
CA ARG A 188 -11.07 8.90 -21.98
C ARG A 188 -11.97 9.17 -20.77
N ILE A 189 -13.27 9.31 -21.03
CA ILE A 189 -14.29 9.48 -20.00
C ILE A 189 -15.33 8.39 -20.16
N ALA A 190 -15.36 7.44 -19.22
CA ALA A 190 -16.38 6.39 -19.16
C ALA A 190 -17.50 6.83 -18.23
N LYS A 191 -18.75 6.38 -18.51
CA LYS A 191 -19.91 6.64 -17.65
C LYS A 191 -20.66 5.33 -17.40
N LEU A 192 -21.04 5.09 -16.16
CA LEU A 192 -21.94 4.02 -15.76
C LEU A 192 -23.12 4.59 -14.97
N THR A 193 -24.29 4.06 -15.25
CA THR A 193 -25.48 4.08 -14.41
C THR A 193 -25.68 2.67 -13.85
N GLU A 194 -26.50 2.47 -12.84
CA GLU A 194 -26.80 1.14 -12.29
C GLU A 194 -27.30 0.19 -13.39
N GLU A 195 -28.19 0.67 -14.27
CA GLU A 195 -28.71 -0.12 -15.38
C GLU A 195 -27.60 -0.53 -16.36
N SER A 196 -26.79 0.44 -16.80
CA SER A 196 -25.70 0.16 -17.75
C SER A 196 -24.61 -0.72 -17.11
N TYR A 197 -24.34 -0.58 -15.81
CA TYR A 197 -23.46 -1.44 -15.05
C TYR A 197 -23.94 -2.90 -15.10
N ARG A 198 -25.20 -3.14 -14.76
CA ARG A 198 -25.79 -4.50 -14.78
C ARG A 198 -25.74 -5.10 -16.18
N ARG A 199 -26.11 -4.33 -17.19
CA ARG A 199 -26.10 -4.79 -18.59
C ARG A 199 -24.71 -5.11 -19.12
N LEU A 200 -23.69 -4.29 -18.79
CA LEU A 200 -22.36 -4.38 -19.39
C LEU A 200 -21.38 -5.22 -18.57
N LEU A 201 -21.51 -5.22 -17.24
CA LEU A 201 -20.46 -5.73 -16.35
C LEU A 201 -20.90 -6.88 -15.46
N TRP A 202 -22.19 -7.23 -15.37
CA TRP A 202 -22.60 -8.38 -14.56
C TRP A 202 -21.98 -9.71 -14.99
N ALA A 203 -21.60 -9.87 -16.26
CA ALA A 203 -20.91 -11.06 -16.77
C ALA A 203 -19.38 -10.89 -16.84
N HIS A 204 -18.84 -9.73 -16.45
CA HIS A 204 -17.41 -9.46 -16.53
C HIS A 204 -16.60 -10.36 -15.60
N ARG A 205 -15.43 -10.80 -16.07
CA ARG A 205 -14.41 -11.57 -15.33
C ARG A 205 -13.02 -10.98 -15.60
N PRO A 206 -12.11 -11.10 -14.65
CA PRO A 206 -12.23 -11.72 -13.33
C PRO A 206 -12.91 -10.79 -12.30
N LEU A 207 -13.41 -11.37 -11.19
CA LEU A 207 -13.98 -10.60 -10.08
C LEU A 207 -13.00 -9.60 -9.46
N THR A 208 -11.71 -9.89 -9.52
CA THR A 208 -10.65 -9.02 -8.99
C THR A 208 -10.46 -7.70 -9.73
N ASP A 209 -11.14 -7.48 -10.85
CA ASP A 209 -11.15 -6.19 -11.55
C ASP A 209 -12.10 -5.18 -10.88
N PHE A 210 -13.06 -5.69 -10.09
CA PHE A 210 -14.01 -4.84 -9.36
C PHE A 210 -13.41 -4.29 -8.07
N TRP A 211 -13.72 -3.03 -7.82
CA TRP A 211 -13.29 -2.34 -6.61
C TRP A 211 -13.70 -3.11 -5.36
N ARG A 212 -12.80 -3.23 -4.38
CA ARG A 212 -12.95 -3.95 -3.11
C ARG A 212 -13.05 -5.49 -3.21
N VAL A 213 -12.94 -6.07 -4.40
CA VAL A 213 -12.86 -7.53 -4.56
C VAL A 213 -11.40 -7.97 -4.75
N GLY A 214 -10.75 -8.34 -3.68
CA GLY A 214 -9.38 -8.89 -3.71
C GLY A 214 -9.37 -10.40 -3.99
N LYS A 215 -8.17 -10.96 -4.19
CA LYS A 215 -7.98 -12.41 -4.44
C LYS A 215 -8.61 -13.32 -3.37
N GLY A 216 -8.63 -12.89 -2.10
CA GLY A 216 -9.25 -13.67 -1.03
C GLY A 216 -10.76 -13.75 -1.16
N TYR A 217 -11.40 -12.65 -1.54
CA TYR A 217 -12.86 -12.62 -1.81
C TYR A 217 -13.18 -13.43 -3.05
N ALA A 218 -12.48 -13.15 -4.16
CA ALA A 218 -12.67 -13.89 -5.42
C ALA A 218 -12.52 -15.40 -5.21
N GLY A 219 -11.45 -15.85 -4.54
CA GLY A 219 -11.24 -17.29 -4.29
C GLY A 219 -12.34 -17.95 -3.46
N LYS A 220 -12.88 -17.25 -2.43
CA LYS A 220 -14.02 -17.77 -1.66
C LYS A 220 -15.31 -17.84 -2.51
N LEU A 221 -15.56 -16.83 -3.33
CA LEU A 221 -16.72 -16.79 -4.24
C LEU A 221 -16.63 -17.90 -5.29
N GLU A 222 -15.49 -18.00 -5.97
CA GLU A 222 -15.23 -19.01 -7.01
C GLU A 222 -15.34 -20.44 -6.46
N ALA A 223 -14.86 -20.70 -5.24
CA ALA A 223 -15.00 -21.99 -4.56
C ALA A 223 -16.48 -22.36 -4.28
N ASN A 224 -17.39 -21.39 -4.28
CA ASN A 224 -18.83 -21.58 -4.11
C ASN A 224 -19.62 -21.40 -5.42
N GLY A 225 -18.94 -21.38 -6.60
CA GLY A 225 -19.58 -21.29 -7.89
C GLY A 225 -20.05 -19.90 -8.30
N LEU A 226 -19.62 -18.84 -7.59
CA LEU A 226 -19.93 -17.44 -7.89
C LEU A 226 -18.74 -16.78 -8.59
N TYR A 227 -18.85 -16.54 -9.89
CA TYR A 227 -17.75 -16.09 -10.75
C TYR A 227 -17.89 -14.65 -11.25
N THR A 228 -19.06 -14.05 -11.08
CA THR A 228 -19.39 -12.72 -11.61
C THR A 228 -20.19 -11.91 -10.61
N MET A 229 -20.21 -10.58 -10.79
CA MET A 229 -21.06 -9.70 -9.96
C MET A 229 -22.54 -10.02 -10.14
N GLY A 230 -22.96 -10.45 -11.34
CA GLY A 230 -24.31 -10.93 -11.59
C GLY A 230 -24.65 -12.22 -10.83
N ASP A 231 -23.69 -13.12 -10.60
CA ASP A 231 -23.91 -14.30 -9.76
C ASP A 231 -24.11 -13.92 -8.30
N ILE A 232 -23.33 -12.96 -7.80
CA ILE A 232 -23.46 -12.43 -6.43
C ILE A 232 -24.83 -11.76 -6.24
N ALA A 233 -25.22 -10.91 -7.20
CA ALA A 233 -26.52 -10.23 -7.15
C ALA A 233 -27.69 -11.23 -7.16
N ARG A 234 -27.64 -12.28 -7.99
CA ARG A 234 -28.66 -13.35 -7.98
C ARG A 234 -28.63 -14.17 -6.70
N CYS A 235 -27.44 -14.43 -6.16
CA CYS A 235 -27.31 -15.14 -4.88
C CYS A 235 -28.00 -14.36 -3.75
N SER A 236 -27.86 -13.03 -3.71
CA SER A 236 -28.47 -12.21 -2.63
C SER A 236 -30.01 -12.23 -2.59
N ILE A 237 -30.66 -12.64 -3.66
CA ILE A 237 -32.13 -12.76 -3.74
C ILE A 237 -32.61 -14.22 -3.83
N GLY A 238 -31.71 -15.19 -3.64
CA GLY A 238 -32.06 -16.61 -3.59
C GLY A 238 -32.97 -16.93 -2.41
N LYS A 239 -33.82 -17.96 -2.60
CA LYS A 239 -34.71 -18.41 -1.52
C LYS A 239 -33.88 -18.99 -0.34
N PRO A 240 -34.38 -18.93 0.88
CA PRO A 240 -33.68 -19.53 2.03
C PRO A 240 -33.37 -21.03 1.90
N THR A 241 -34.12 -21.75 1.05
CA THR A 241 -33.88 -23.17 0.75
C THR A 241 -32.85 -23.42 -0.33
N ASP A 242 -32.46 -22.40 -1.09
CA ASP A 242 -31.49 -22.52 -2.17
C ASP A 242 -30.05 -22.53 -1.60
N TYR A 243 -29.13 -23.25 -2.26
CA TYR A 243 -27.71 -23.22 -1.88
C TYR A 243 -27.12 -21.82 -2.04
N HIS A 244 -27.47 -21.11 -3.12
CA HIS A 244 -27.07 -19.74 -3.37
C HIS A 244 -28.15 -18.80 -2.85
N ASN A 245 -27.97 -18.32 -1.64
CA ASN A 245 -28.84 -17.35 -0.96
C ASN A 245 -27.98 -16.30 -0.22
N GLU A 246 -28.63 -15.32 0.38
CA GLU A 246 -27.98 -14.25 1.13
C GLU A 246 -27.17 -14.78 2.32
N GLU A 247 -27.67 -15.80 3.03
CA GLU A 247 -26.98 -16.39 4.18
C GLU A 247 -25.60 -16.95 3.82
N LEU A 248 -25.45 -17.52 2.62
CA LEU A 248 -24.14 -17.97 2.13
C LEU A 248 -23.15 -16.82 2.07
N LEU A 249 -23.56 -15.64 1.58
CA LEU A 249 -22.70 -14.47 1.50
C LEU A 249 -22.28 -13.96 2.89
N TYR A 250 -23.22 -13.89 3.82
CA TYR A 250 -22.91 -13.54 5.22
C TYR A 250 -22.02 -14.58 5.92
N LYS A 251 -22.21 -15.86 5.65
CA LYS A 251 -21.33 -16.92 6.17
C LYS A 251 -19.89 -16.77 5.66
N LEU A 252 -19.70 -16.36 4.41
CA LEU A 252 -18.37 -16.21 3.79
C LEU A 252 -17.66 -14.91 4.21
N PHE A 253 -18.40 -13.82 4.42
CA PHE A 253 -17.84 -12.48 4.53
C PHE A 253 -18.25 -11.70 5.78
N GLY A 254 -19.17 -12.24 6.60
CA GLY A 254 -19.74 -11.52 7.74
C GLY A 254 -20.47 -10.25 7.28
N VAL A 255 -20.41 -9.18 8.06
CA VAL A 255 -21.04 -7.87 7.74
C VAL A 255 -20.54 -7.25 6.44
N ASN A 256 -19.36 -7.65 5.96
CA ASN A 256 -18.86 -7.17 4.66
C ASN A 256 -19.65 -7.73 3.46
N ALA A 257 -20.55 -8.71 3.68
CA ALA A 257 -21.47 -9.19 2.65
C ALA A 257 -22.39 -8.08 2.15
N GLU A 258 -22.84 -7.17 3.02
CA GLU A 258 -23.69 -6.03 2.67
C GLU A 258 -23.05 -5.18 1.58
N ILE A 259 -21.81 -4.73 1.79
CA ILE A 259 -21.07 -3.93 0.80
C ILE A 259 -20.89 -4.70 -0.50
N LEU A 260 -20.63 -6.01 -0.42
CA LEU A 260 -20.44 -6.83 -1.61
C LEU A 260 -21.75 -7.00 -2.40
N ILE A 261 -22.88 -7.16 -1.73
CA ILE A 261 -24.23 -7.25 -2.32
C ILE A 261 -24.58 -5.91 -2.96
N ASP A 262 -24.44 -4.80 -2.25
CA ASP A 262 -24.70 -3.47 -2.77
C ASP A 262 -23.91 -3.19 -4.02
N HIS A 263 -22.60 -3.46 -4.00
CA HIS A 263 -21.74 -3.32 -5.16
C HIS A 263 -22.14 -4.25 -6.32
N ALA A 264 -22.62 -5.46 -6.04
CA ALA A 264 -23.10 -6.35 -7.07
C ALA A 264 -24.35 -5.78 -7.78
N TRP A 265 -25.20 -5.04 -7.07
CA TRP A 265 -26.34 -4.32 -7.63
C TRP A 265 -25.95 -2.96 -8.25
N GLY A 266 -24.74 -2.46 -8.03
CA GLY A 266 -24.25 -1.15 -8.48
C GLY A 266 -24.61 -0.01 -7.52
N TRP A 267 -24.91 -0.34 -6.28
CA TRP A 267 -25.25 0.61 -5.22
C TRP A 267 -24.05 0.90 -4.32
N GLU A 268 -23.91 2.14 -3.86
CA GLU A 268 -22.96 2.57 -2.85
C GLU A 268 -23.54 3.81 -2.14
N PRO A 269 -23.97 3.67 -0.89
CA PRO A 269 -24.55 4.79 -0.16
C PRO A 269 -23.51 5.78 0.38
N CYS A 270 -22.25 5.35 0.54
CA CYS A 270 -21.19 6.18 1.10
C CYS A 270 -20.87 7.37 0.18
N THR A 271 -20.86 8.56 0.75
CA THR A 271 -20.51 9.82 0.07
C THR A 271 -19.11 10.28 0.43
N ILE A 272 -18.60 11.30 -0.28
CA ILE A 272 -17.31 11.94 0.08
C ILE A 272 -17.40 12.58 1.48
N ALA A 273 -18.55 13.15 1.84
CA ALA A 273 -18.77 13.71 3.16
C ALA A 273 -18.68 12.66 4.27
N ASP A 274 -19.27 11.47 4.06
CA ASP A 274 -19.18 10.35 5.01
C ASP A 274 -17.74 9.86 5.19
N VAL A 275 -17.00 9.71 4.08
CA VAL A 275 -15.58 9.34 4.13
C VAL A 275 -14.76 10.34 4.95
N LYS A 276 -15.01 11.63 4.78
CA LYS A 276 -14.31 12.69 5.52
C LYS A 276 -14.72 12.80 6.97
N ALA A 277 -15.98 12.53 7.28
CA ALA A 277 -16.52 12.55 8.64
C ALA A 277 -16.10 11.31 9.44
N TYR A 278 -15.70 10.21 8.78
CA TYR A 278 -15.37 8.97 9.44
C TYR A 278 -14.18 9.12 10.37
N LYS A 279 -14.38 8.77 11.63
CA LYS A 279 -13.33 8.67 12.65
C LYS A 279 -13.24 7.21 13.10
N PRO A 280 -12.12 6.53 12.86
CA PRO A 280 -11.97 5.14 13.28
C PRO A 280 -11.98 5.07 14.83
N GLU A 281 -12.72 4.12 15.38
CA GLU A 281 -12.75 3.84 16.82
C GLU A 281 -11.39 3.35 17.31
N ASN A 282 -10.75 2.50 16.53
CA ASN A 282 -9.43 1.97 16.83
C ASN A 282 -8.39 2.59 15.90
N LYS A 283 -7.48 3.34 16.48
CA LYS A 283 -6.35 3.94 15.75
C LYS A 283 -5.10 3.08 15.93
N SER A 284 -4.35 2.88 14.87
CA SER A 284 -3.04 2.23 14.93
C SER A 284 -2.05 2.87 13.96
N ILE A 285 -0.77 2.85 14.32
CA ILE A 285 0.33 3.22 13.43
C ILE A 285 1.17 1.98 13.20
N VAL A 286 1.32 1.58 11.94
CA VAL A 286 2.06 0.39 11.54
C VAL A 286 3.29 0.79 10.74
N SER A 287 4.42 0.18 11.07
CA SER A 287 5.67 0.31 10.35
C SER A 287 6.17 -1.08 9.97
N GLY A 288 6.49 -1.29 8.69
CA GLY A 288 6.98 -2.58 8.21
C GLY A 288 8.13 -2.43 7.22
N GLN A 289 9.02 -3.42 7.21
CA GLN A 289 10.05 -3.51 6.18
C GLN A 289 10.36 -4.96 5.79
N VAL A 290 10.82 -5.13 4.58
CA VAL A 290 11.41 -6.36 4.08
C VAL A 290 12.91 -6.12 3.97
N LEU A 291 13.69 -6.93 4.69
CA LEU A 291 15.15 -6.82 4.70
C LEU A 291 15.71 -7.20 3.32
N GLN A 292 16.83 -6.60 2.93
CA GLN A 292 17.45 -6.84 1.60
C GLN A 292 18.03 -8.25 1.51
N SER A 293 18.63 -8.73 2.60
CA SER A 293 19.10 -10.11 2.79
C SER A 293 18.47 -10.73 4.03
N PRO A 294 18.51 -12.06 4.20
CA PRO A 294 18.14 -12.68 5.47
C PRO A 294 19.07 -12.20 6.59
N TYR A 295 18.51 -11.83 7.73
CA TYR A 295 19.23 -11.41 8.94
C TYR A 295 19.17 -12.51 10.00
N ASP A 296 20.24 -12.62 10.78
CA ASP A 296 20.23 -13.38 12.02
C ASP A 296 19.42 -12.68 13.12
N PHE A 297 19.32 -13.34 14.27
CA PHE A 297 18.55 -12.86 15.40
C PHE A 297 19.01 -11.48 15.89
N ASP A 298 20.32 -11.26 16.05
CA ASP A 298 20.86 -10.04 16.67
C ASP A 298 20.72 -8.83 15.74
N LYS A 299 21.05 -8.99 14.45
CA LYS A 299 20.85 -7.92 13.45
C LYS A 299 19.37 -7.55 13.30
N ALA A 300 18.47 -8.53 13.26
CA ALA A 300 17.05 -8.25 13.16
C ALA A 300 16.48 -7.59 14.44
N ARG A 301 17.01 -7.94 15.62
CA ARG A 301 16.70 -7.29 16.90
C ARG A 301 17.09 -5.81 16.90
N LEU A 302 18.27 -5.48 16.38
CA LEU A 302 18.70 -4.09 16.20
C LEU A 302 17.69 -3.32 15.33
N VAL A 303 17.28 -3.89 14.21
CA VAL A 303 16.31 -3.26 13.31
C VAL A 303 14.94 -3.05 13.99
N VAL A 304 14.48 -3.99 14.83
CA VAL A 304 13.25 -3.83 15.63
C VAL A 304 13.35 -2.64 16.57
N ARG A 305 14.51 -2.45 17.23
CA ARG A 305 14.76 -1.29 18.09
C ARG A 305 14.77 0.03 17.30
N GLU A 306 15.37 0.05 16.12
CA GLU A 306 15.33 1.21 15.22
C GLU A 306 13.90 1.54 14.78
N MET A 307 13.08 0.50 14.51
CA MET A 307 11.68 0.68 14.12
C MET A 307 10.84 1.22 15.27
N ALA A 308 11.07 0.76 16.50
CA ALA A 308 10.40 1.26 17.70
C ALA A 308 10.77 2.71 17.99
N ASP A 309 12.04 3.09 17.80
CA ASP A 309 12.52 4.47 17.95
C ASP A 309 11.85 5.42 16.94
N ALA A 310 11.77 5.01 15.70
CA ALA A 310 11.09 5.78 14.66
C ALA A 310 9.58 5.90 14.94
N LEU A 311 8.95 4.84 15.43
CA LEU A 311 7.54 4.82 15.81
C LEU A 311 7.25 5.77 16.97
N ALA A 312 8.15 5.83 17.97
CA ALA A 312 8.05 6.78 19.07
C ALA A 312 8.09 8.24 18.58
N LEU A 313 8.98 8.56 17.65
CA LEU A 313 9.03 9.89 17.04
C LEU A 313 7.76 10.22 16.25
N ASP A 314 7.17 9.25 15.54
CA ASP A 314 5.90 9.43 14.84
C ASP A 314 4.74 9.67 15.81
N LEU A 315 4.71 9.02 16.97
CA LEU A 315 3.73 9.25 18.03
C LEU A 315 3.87 10.67 18.59
N VAL A 316 5.08 11.09 18.93
CA VAL A 316 5.36 12.45 19.44
C VAL A 316 4.94 13.51 18.42
N ASP A 317 5.25 13.32 17.14
CA ASP A 317 4.88 14.26 16.07
C ASP A 317 3.37 14.45 15.93
N LYS A 318 2.61 13.39 16.20
CA LYS A 318 1.14 13.35 16.11
C LYS A 318 0.44 13.64 17.45
N ARG A 319 1.19 13.85 18.51
CA ARG A 319 0.67 14.00 19.88
C ARG A 319 -0.18 12.81 20.32
N LEU A 320 0.28 11.61 20.01
CA LEU A 320 -0.38 10.35 20.34
C LEU A 320 0.45 9.55 21.34
N VAL A 321 -0.23 8.74 22.13
CA VAL A 321 0.35 7.72 23.00
C VAL A 321 -0.25 6.36 22.69
N THR A 322 0.46 5.29 23.06
CA THR A 322 0.02 3.90 22.92
C THR A 322 0.27 3.13 24.20
N ASN A 323 -0.56 2.12 24.44
CA ASN A 323 -0.34 1.15 25.52
C ASN A 323 -0.16 -0.29 25.01
N GLN A 324 -0.01 -0.46 23.70
CA GLN A 324 0.11 -1.80 23.11
C GLN A 324 1.00 -1.79 21.86
N LEU A 325 2.00 -2.67 21.84
CA LEU A 325 2.76 -3.01 20.65
C LEU A 325 2.40 -4.40 20.14
N VAL A 326 2.28 -4.54 18.82
CA VAL A 326 2.21 -5.84 18.14
C VAL A 326 3.41 -5.96 17.23
N LEU A 327 4.16 -7.05 17.36
CA LEU A 327 5.30 -7.36 16.52
C LEU A 327 5.02 -8.62 15.69
N THR A 328 5.26 -8.54 14.39
CA THR A 328 5.21 -9.68 13.47
C THR A 328 6.56 -9.84 12.81
N VAL A 329 7.13 -11.04 12.91
CA VAL A 329 8.45 -11.39 12.35
C VAL A 329 8.29 -12.53 11.35
N GLY A 330 8.56 -12.25 10.09
CA GLY A 330 8.50 -13.23 9.02
C GLY A 330 9.89 -13.80 8.74
N TYR A 331 9.99 -15.11 8.75
CA TYR A 331 11.23 -15.83 8.49
C TYR A 331 11.51 -15.97 6.99
N ASP A 332 12.80 -16.11 6.64
CA ASP A 332 13.20 -16.35 5.25
C ASP A 332 12.97 -17.81 4.85
N ARG A 333 12.70 -18.03 3.57
CA ARG A 333 12.53 -19.36 3.00
C ARG A 333 13.83 -20.20 3.04
N GLU A 334 14.99 -19.54 3.08
CA GLU A 334 16.29 -20.18 3.18
C GLU A 334 16.38 -21.12 4.39
N ASN A 335 15.62 -20.86 5.46
CA ASN A 335 15.49 -21.80 6.58
C ASN A 335 14.94 -23.18 6.19
N LEU A 336 14.22 -23.28 5.07
CA LEU A 336 13.66 -24.54 4.56
C LEU A 336 14.32 -25.01 3.25
N ASP A 337 14.95 -24.09 2.51
CA ASP A 337 15.65 -24.40 1.25
C ASP A 337 17.06 -24.98 1.53
N ASP A 338 17.73 -24.55 2.62
CA ASP A 338 19.01 -25.06 3.06
C ASP A 338 18.83 -26.41 3.81
N PRO A 339 19.47 -27.50 3.35
CA PRO A 339 19.30 -28.83 3.96
C PRO A 339 19.70 -28.88 5.46
N GLY A 340 20.77 -28.18 5.84
CA GLY A 340 21.26 -28.18 7.24
C GLY A 340 20.30 -27.45 8.18
N ARG A 341 19.76 -26.30 7.75
CA ARG A 341 18.74 -25.55 8.52
C ARG A 341 17.42 -26.30 8.56
N ARG A 342 17.02 -26.90 7.46
CA ARG A 342 15.79 -27.70 7.34
C ARG A 342 15.75 -28.86 8.30
N GLN A 343 16.86 -29.58 8.48
CA GLN A 343 16.95 -30.72 9.40
C GLN A 343 16.73 -30.31 10.86
N ASN A 344 17.13 -29.10 11.24
CA ASN A 344 17.02 -28.57 12.58
C ASN A 344 15.69 -27.84 12.87
N TYR A 345 14.86 -27.62 11.85
CA TYR A 345 13.58 -26.94 12.00
C TYR A 345 12.42 -27.92 12.09
N HIS A 346 11.80 -27.99 13.26
CA HIS A 346 10.63 -28.83 13.56
C HIS A 346 9.36 -28.03 13.80
N GLY A 347 9.40 -26.71 13.59
CA GLY A 347 8.26 -25.83 13.79
C GLY A 347 7.24 -25.89 12.65
N PRO A 348 6.11 -25.18 12.80
CA PRO A 348 5.04 -25.13 11.81
C PRO A 348 5.47 -24.41 10.53
N VAL A 349 5.11 -25.01 9.38
CA VAL A 349 5.36 -24.47 8.04
C VAL A 349 4.06 -23.88 7.49
N THR A 350 4.16 -22.77 6.79
CA THR A 350 3.04 -22.14 6.07
C THR A 350 3.44 -21.84 4.64
N THR A 351 2.45 -21.50 3.82
CA THR A 351 2.67 -21.15 2.41
C THR A 351 2.58 -19.65 2.24
N ASP A 352 3.59 -19.06 1.61
CA ASP A 352 3.55 -17.62 1.28
C ASP A 352 2.59 -17.38 0.09
N ARG A 353 2.35 -16.09 -0.23
CA ARG A 353 1.44 -15.70 -1.33
C ARG A 353 1.87 -16.19 -2.73
N TYR A 354 3.06 -16.77 -2.86
CA TYR A 354 3.60 -17.36 -4.10
C TYR A 354 3.56 -18.89 -4.10
N GLY A 355 2.90 -19.49 -3.11
CA GLY A 355 2.83 -20.94 -2.97
C GLY A 355 4.11 -21.60 -2.44
N ARG A 356 5.06 -20.82 -1.89
CA ARG A 356 6.34 -21.36 -1.38
C ARG A 356 6.24 -21.63 0.10
N SER A 357 6.81 -22.73 0.53
CA SER A 357 6.90 -23.09 1.95
C SER A 357 7.87 -22.14 2.68
N VAL A 358 7.44 -21.64 3.82
CA VAL A 358 8.24 -20.82 4.74
C VAL A 358 7.91 -21.20 6.18
N PRO A 359 8.82 -21.02 7.16
CA PRO A 359 8.46 -21.15 8.56
C PRO A 359 7.31 -20.21 8.91
N LYS A 360 6.39 -20.66 9.78
CA LYS A 360 5.29 -19.81 10.23
C LYS A 360 5.87 -18.59 10.93
N HIS A 361 5.38 -17.39 10.56
CA HIS A 361 5.79 -16.13 11.17
C HIS A 361 5.53 -16.12 12.68
N ALA A 362 6.42 -15.48 13.44
CA ALA A 362 6.20 -15.18 14.84
C ALA A 362 5.33 -13.91 14.95
N VAL A 363 4.38 -13.92 15.87
CA VAL A 363 3.54 -12.78 16.20
C VAL A 363 3.32 -12.72 17.70
N GLY A 364 3.38 -11.53 18.26
CA GLY A 364 3.10 -11.32 19.67
C GLY A 364 2.65 -9.90 19.96
N THR A 365 2.09 -9.75 21.15
CA THR A 365 1.57 -8.50 21.68
C THR A 365 2.23 -8.22 23.03
N GLU A 366 2.57 -6.96 23.27
CA GLU A 366 3.04 -6.43 24.55
C GLU A 366 2.16 -5.28 24.96
N ASN A 367 1.65 -5.34 26.21
CA ASN A 367 0.83 -4.28 26.79
C ASN A 367 1.63 -3.59 27.90
N PHE A 368 1.49 -2.28 28.01
CA PHE A 368 2.19 -1.43 28.98
C PHE A 368 1.34 -0.18 29.29
N THR A 369 1.81 0.68 30.17
CA THR A 369 1.18 1.99 30.42
C THR A 369 1.29 2.90 29.21
N TYR A 370 0.31 3.78 28.99
CA TYR A 370 0.33 4.71 27.85
C TYR A 370 1.61 5.54 27.81
N THR A 371 2.31 5.47 26.70
CA THR A 371 3.59 6.18 26.51
C THR A 371 3.84 6.55 25.04
N SER A 372 4.65 7.56 24.81
CA SER A 372 5.33 7.87 23.54
C SER A 372 6.86 7.91 23.72
N SER A 373 7.36 7.46 24.88
CA SER A 373 8.78 7.38 25.18
C SER A 373 9.49 6.40 24.24
N ALA A 374 10.56 6.84 23.61
CA ALA A 374 11.38 5.99 22.75
C ALA A 374 12.08 4.87 23.54
N ASN A 375 12.47 5.13 24.78
CA ASN A 375 13.12 4.15 25.63
C ASN A 375 12.15 3.03 26.02
N ASP A 376 10.93 3.38 26.43
CA ASP A 376 9.91 2.40 26.80
C ASP A 376 9.52 1.53 25.63
N LEU A 377 9.25 2.14 24.47
CA LEU A 377 8.86 1.43 23.26
C LEU A 377 9.98 0.53 22.74
N GLN A 378 11.25 0.97 22.78
CA GLN A 378 12.39 0.13 22.41
C GLN A 378 12.55 -1.06 23.38
N LYS A 379 12.38 -0.83 24.68
CA LYS A 379 12.44 -1.88 25.69
C LYS A 379 11.33 -2.90 25.51
N ALA A 380 10.08 -2.42 25.34
CA ALA A 380 8.92 -3.28 25.10
C ALA A 380 9.08 -4.10 23.81
N ALA A 381 9.52 -3.47 22.72
CA ALA A 381 9.74 -4.12 21.44
C ALA A 381 10.86 -5.17 21.51
N ALA A 382 11.96 -4.89 22.21
CA ALA A 382 13.06 -5.82 22.40
C ALA A 382 12.64 -7.03 23.25
N THR A 383 11.96 -6.79 24.38
CA THR A 383 11.43 -7.86 25.25
C THR A 383 10.45 -8.76 24.49
N LEU A 384 9.54 -8.15 23.72
CA LEU A 384 8.59 -8.90 22.90
C LEU A 384 9.31 -9.73 21.82
N TYR A 385 10.30 -9.15 21.14
CA TYR A 385 11.13 -9.84 20.15
C TYR A 385 11.83 -11.05 20.76
N ASP A 386 12.52 -10.86 21.88
CA ASP A 386 13.27 -11.90 22.60
C ASP A 386 12.37 -13.08 23.04
N ARG A 387 11.09 -12.80 23.31
CA ARG A 387 10.08 -13.78 23.75
C ARG A 387 9.52 -14.61 22.58
N ILE A 388 9.32 -14.01 21.41
CA ILE A 388 8.55 -14.65 20.33
C ILE A 388 9.41 -15.21 19.19
N VAL A 389 10.65 -14.73 19.04
CA VAL A 389 11.46 -15.05 17.85
C VAL A 389 12.37 -16.25 18.12
N ASP A 390 12.37 -17.21 17.20
CA ASP A 390 13.31 -18.32 17.19
C ASP A 390 14.71 -17.83 16.79
N LYS A 391 15.68 -18.00 17.69
CA LYS A 391 17.06 -17.51 17.55
C LYS A 391 17.83 -18.20 16.41
N ASN A 392 17.38 -19.39 15.99
CA ASN A 392 18.08 -20.18 14.99
C ASN A 392 17.62 -19.88 13.56
N LEU A 393 16.53 -19.09 13.40
CA LEU A 393 15.94 -18.82 12.12
C LEU A 393 16.39 -17.49 11.53
N LEU A 394 16.63 -17.49 10.22
CA LEU A 394 16.86 -16.28 9.45
C LEU A 394 15.58 -15.51 9.25
N ILE A 395 15.67 -14.20 9.44
CA ILE A 395 14.54 -13.26 9.42
C ILE A 395 14.56 -12.47 8.11
N ARG A 396 13.37 -12.27 7.51
CA ARG A 396 13.22 -11.55 6.25
C ARG A 396 12.31 -10.35 6.33
N ARG A 397 11.33 -10.38 7.23
CA ARG A 397 10.30 -9.34 7.33
C ARG A 397 10.05 -8.98 8.77
N LEU A 398 9.95 -7.69 9.03
CA LEU A 398 9.62 -7.13 10.33
C LEU A 398 8.43 -6.18 10.17
N SER A 399 7.49 -6.23 11.10
CA SER A 399 6.38 -5.28 11.17
C SER A 399 6.06 -5.01 12.63
N ILE A 400 6.08 -3.75 13.03
CA ILE A 400 5.70 -3.27 14.35
C ILE A 400 4.49 -2.36 14.24
N SER A 401 3.53 -2.52 15.14
CA SER A 401 2.32 -1.71 15.20
C SER A 401 2.12 -1.17 16.62
N ALA A 402 1.92 0.13 16.73
CA ALA A 402 1.36 0.76 17.93
C ALA A 402 -0.15 0.78 17.78
N ASN A 403 -0.84 0.14 18.72
CA ASN A 403 -2.30 0.02 18.73
C ASN A 403 -2.90 0.79 19.92
N LYS A 404 -4.24 0.88 19.96
CA LYS A 404 -4.98 1.57 21.02
C LYS A 404 -4.45 3.00 21.23
N LEU A 405 -4.27 3.72 20.13
CA LEU A 405 -3.76 5.08 20.18
C LEU A 405 -4.79 6.01 20.79
N LEU A 406 -4.33 6.84 21.73
CA LEU A 406 -5.07 7.95 22.30
C LEU A 406 -4.36 9.26 22.02
N ASP A 407 -5.11 10.35 22.04
CA ASP A 407 -4.51 11.68 22.13
C ASP A 407 -3.77 11.81 23.47
N GLU A 408 -2.60 12.42 23.46
CA GLU A 408 -1.78 12.57 24.66
C GLU A 408 -2.52 13.31 25.80
N ALA A 409 -3.42 14.24 25.41
CA ALA A 409 -4.27 14.97 26.36
C ALA A 409 -5.40 14.13 26.97
N GLU A 410 -5.78 13.02 26.31
CA GLU A 410 -6.87 12.11 26.74
C GLU A 410 -6.31 10.87 27.46
N ALA A 411 -5.00 10.71 27.53
CA ALA A 411 -4.38 9.56 28.17
C ALA A 411 -4.72 9.54 29.67
N PRO A 412 -5.09 8.37 30.22
CA PRO A 412 -5.29 8.24 31.65
C PRO A 412 -3.99 8.62 32.40
N ASN A 413 -4.10 9.55 33.32
CA ASN A 413 -3.00 9.83 34.24
C ASN A 413 -2.75 8.55 35.03
N GLY A 414 -1.55 8.00 34.96
CA GLY A 414 -1.17 6.66 35.42
C GLY A 414 -1.33 6.34 36.91
N HIS A 415 -2.07 7.14 37.63
CA HIS A 415 -2.43 6.89 39.03
C HIS A 415 -3.79 6.17 39.09
N GLU A 416 -3.82 4.86 38.76
CA GLU A 416 -4.88 4.03 39.32
C GLU A 416 -4.69 4.03 40.83
N ALA A 417 -5.79 4.28 41.58
CA ALA A 417 -5.80 4.23 43.01
C ALA A 417 -5.44 2.78 43.46
N GLU A 418 -4.18 2.50 43.66
CA GLU A 418 -3.77 1.22 44.23
C GLU A 418 -4.08 1.17 45.74
N GLN A 419 -4.58 0.03 46.16
CA GLN A 419 -4.79 -0.22 47.59
C GLN A 419 -3.42 -0.19 48.28
N MET A 420 -3.27 0.73 49.23
CA MET A 420 -2.03 0.85 50.00
C MET A 420 -1.72 -0.44 50.76
N ASP A 421 -0.52 -0.93 50.60
CA ASP A 421 0.00 -2.09 51.28
C ASP A 421 0.95 -1.64 52.44
N LEU A 422 0.90 -2.33 53.55
CA LEU A 422 1.63 -2.00 54.78
C LEU A 422 3.16 -2.26 54.68
N PHE A 423 3.64 -2.94 53.63
CA PHE A 423 5.02 -3.34 53.47
C PHE A 423 5.80 -2.53 52.42
N THR A 424 5.12 -1.66 51.70
CA THR A 424 5.69 -0.82 50.65
C THR A 424 6.17 0.52 51.25
N ASP A 425 7.43 0.86 51.06
CA ASP A 425 7.96 2.19 51.40
C ASP A 425 7.51 3.20 50.33
N TYR A 426 6.40 3.86 50.62
CA TYR A 426 5.78 4.84 49.71
C TYR A 426 6.68 6.05 49.45
N SER A 427 7.57 6.40 50.36
CA SER A 427 8.49 7.54 50.17
C SER A 427 9.56 7.23 49.11
N VAL A 428 10.07 6.01 49.09
CA VAL A 428 11.00 5.54 48.04
C VAL A 428 10.30 5.40 46.71
N ARG A 429 9.07 4.91 46.73
CA ARG A 429 8.25 4.78 45.51
C ARG A 429 7.95 6.15 44.89
N GLU A 430 7.51 7.12 45.71
CA GLU A 430 7.22 8.48 45.24
C GLU A 430 8.48 9.17 44.68
N GLN A 431 9.66 8.99 45.28
CA GLN A 431 10.91 9.47 44.72
C GLN A 431 11.27 8.81 43.40
N GLN A 432 11.00 7.51 43.26
CA GLN A 432 11.22 6.79 41.99
C GLN A 432 10.26 7.27 40.89
N GLU A 433 8.98 7.49 41.22
CA GLU A 433 7.98 8.03 40.32
C GLU A 433 8.33 9.44 39.82
N GLN A 434 8.71 10.34 40.76
CA GLN A 434 9.17 11.70 40.43
C GLN A 434 10.44 11.69 39.57
N ALA A 435 11.38 10.80 39.85
CA ALA A 435 12.58 10.65 39.04
C ALA A 435 12.26 10.10 37.64
N GLY A 436 11.29 9.18 37.55
CA GLY A 436 10.76 8.65 36.27
C GLY A 436 10.06 9.73 35.44
N GLU A 437 9.20 10.52 36.05
CA GLU A 437 8.50 11.64 35.37
C GLU A 437 9.51 12.69 34.87
N ALA A 438 10.52 13.04 35.69
CA ALA A 438 11.56 13.97 35.27
C ALA A 438 12.40 13.43 34.10
N ALA A 439 12.67 12.11 34.08
CA ALA A 439 13.36 11.44 32.98
C ALA A 439 12.52 11.44 31.70
N HIS A 440 11.22 11.13 31.79
CA HIS A 440 10.29 11.19 30.66
C HIS A 440 10.15 12.61 30.11
N ALA A 441 10.04 13.62 30.98
CA ALA A 441 9.98 15.02 30.55
C ALA A 441 11.26 15.47 29.82
N ARG A 442 12.43 15.02 30.27
CA ARG A 442 13.71 15.29 29.61
C ARG A 442 13.80 14.56 28.27
N GLU A 443 13.39 13.31 28.20
CA GLU A 443 13.34 12.53 26.97
C GLU A 443 12.40 13.16 25.95
N ARG A 444 11.21 13.62 26.37
CA ARG A 444 10.23 14.29 25.51
C ARG A 444 10.83 15.52 24.84
N LYS A 445 11.52 16.39 25.60
CA LYS A 445 12.22 17.55 25.06
C LYS A 445 13.27 17.18 24.03
N LEU A 446 14.00 16.09 24.26
CA LEU A 446 14.99 15.57 23.32
C LEU A 446 14.32 15.06 22.03
N GLN A 447 13.23 14.30 22.14
CA GLN A 447 12.47 13.81 20.97
C GLN A 447 11.92 14.97 20.12
N GLU A 448 11.39 16.01 20.76
CA GLU A 448 10.89 17.23 20.07
C GLU A 448 12.03 17.98 19.36
N ALA A 449 13.18 18.14 20.02
CA ALA A 449 14.36 18.73 19.40
C ALA A 449 14.84 17.93 18.19
N MET A 450 14.91 16.59 18.32
CA MET A 450 15.27 15.70 17.22
C MET A 450 14.28 15.81 16.05
N LEU A 451 12.98 15.87 16.33
CA LEU A 451 11.94 16.09 15.32
C LEU A 451 12.12 17.42 14.60
N GLY A 452 12.38 18.50 15.35
CA GLY A 452 12.64 19.82 14.77
C GLY A 452 13.84 19.80 13.80
N ILE A 453 14.94 19.15 14.20
CA ILE A 453 16.14 18.99 13.36
C ILE A 453 15.79 18.14 12.10
N LYS A 454 15.13 17.00 12.29
CA LYS A 454 14.77 16.10 11.17
C LYS A 454 13.80 16.75 10.18
N LYS A 455 12.86 17.55 10.64
CA LYS A 455 11.92 18.31 9.77
C LYS A 455 12.65 19.39 8.96
N ARG A 456 13.61 20.07 9.57
CA ARG A 456 14.31 21.21 8.93
C ARG A 456 15.43 20.76 8.00
N TYR A 457 16.18 19.73 8.37
CA TYR A 457 17.43 19.34 7.70
C TYR A 457 17.39 17.93 7.10
N GLY A 458 16.25 17.23 7.20
CA GLY A 458 16.06 15.88 6.69
C GLY A 458 16.23 14.78 7.75
N LYS A 459 15.65 13.62 7.47
CA LYS A 459 15.53 12.51 8.44
C LYS A 459 16.89 11.97 8.93
N ASN A 460 17.97 12.15 8.16
CA ASN A 460 19.31 11.69 8.47
C ASN A 460 20.19 12.78 9.10
N ALA A 461 19.68 13.98 9.35
CA ALA A 461 20.45 15.08 9.94
C ALA A 461 20.92 14.76 11.38
N ILE A 462 20.17 13.93 12.08
CA ILE A 462 20.56 13.41 13.40
C ILE A 462 20.21 11.94 13.49
N LEU A 463 21.17 11.11 13.90
CA LEU A 463 21.05 9.67 14.07
C LEU A 463 21.49 9.28 15.49
N LYS A 464 20.93 8.19 16.02
CA LYS A 464 21.41 7.55 17.25
C LYS A 464 22.58 6.60 16.96
N GLY A 465 23.45 6.31 17.92
CA GLY A 465 24.59 5.40 17.74
C GLY A 465 24.18 4.04 17.15
N MET A 466 23.05 3.48 17.60
CA MET A 466 22.53 2.21 17.07
C MET A 466 22.24 2.23 15.56
N ASN A 467 21.99 3.39 14.97
CA ASN A 467 21.73 3.51 13.53
C ASN A 467 23.03 3.42 12.67
N LEU A 468 24.18 3.30 13.32
CA LEU A 468 25.50 3.17 12.72
C LEU A 468 26.12 1.78 12.93
N GLU A 469 25.44 0.90 13.70
CA GLU A 469 25.88 -0.47 13.96
C GLU A 469 25.74 -1.34 12.69
N ASP A 470 26.49 -2.44 12.63
CA ASP A 470 26.38 -3.41 11.52
C ASP A 470 24.99 -4.05 11.50
N GLY A 471 24.33 -3.99 10.36
CA GLY A 471 22.95 -4.45 10.17
C GLY A 471 21.88 -3.38 10.41
N ALA A 472 22.23 -2.16 10.86
CA ALA A 472 21.29 -1.05 10.97
C ALA A 472 20.72 -0.65 9.60
N THR A 473 19.44 -0.31 9.56
CA THR A 473 18.72 0.02 8.31
C THR A 473 18.12 1.41 8.29
N ALA A 474 18.08 2.12 9.41
CA ALA A 474 17.40 3.40 9.56
C ALA A 474 17.90 4.47 8.59
N LYS A 475 19.20 4.56 8.35
CA LYS A 475 19.82 5.55 7.45
C LYS A 475 19.32 5.39 6.01
N GLU A 476 19.28 4.15 5.50
CA GLU A 476 18.78 3.86 4.16
C GLU A 476 17.25 4.02 4.09
N ARG A 477 16.54 3.57 5.12
CA ARG A 477 15.10 3.65 5.22
C ARG A 477 14.60 5.10 5.26
N ASN A 478 15.33 6.00 5.91
CA ASN A 478 15.02 7.43 5.93
C ASN A 478 15.10 8.09 4.54
N GLN A 479 15.80 7.48 3.58
CA GLN A 479 15.88 7.92 2.18
C GLN A 479 14.74 7.35 1.32
N THR A 480 13.76 6.67 1.91
CA THR A 480 12.65 6.07 1.19
C THR A 480 11.31 6.69 1.59
N ILE A 481 10.37 6.72 0.66
CA ILE A 481 8.95 7.04 0.88
C ILE A 481 8.14 5.81 0.43
N GLY A 482 7.32 5.27 1.32
CA GLY A 482 6.55 4.05 1.02
C GLY A 482 7.42 2.83 0.64
N GLY A 483 8.68 2.80 1.11
CA GLY A 483 9.64 1.73 0.79
C GLY A 483 10.31 1.85 -0.58
N HIS A 484 10.12 2.95 -1.29
CA HIS A 484 10.78 3.28 -2.55
C HIS A 484 11.65 4.52 -2.39
N GLN A 485 12.61 4.73 -3.30
CA GLN A 485 13.48 5.89 -3.27
C GLN A 485 12.66 7.19 -3.27
N ALA A 486 13.04 8.15 -2.37
CA ALA A 486 12.40 9.46 -2.26
C ALA A 486 12.65 10.35 -3.47
#